data_e864de2e9cbcbb492b2af8655f619d50
#
_entry.id   e864de2e9cbcbb492b2af8655f619d50
#
_cell.length_a   1.000
_cell.length_b   1.000
_cell.length_c   1.000
_cell.angle_alpha   90.00
_cell.angle_beta   90.00
_cell.angle_gamma   90.00
#
_symmetry.space_group_name_H-M   'P 1'
#
loop_
_entity.id
_entity.type
_entity.pdbx_description
1 polymer ?
#
loop_
_entity_poly.entity_id
_entity_poly.type
_entity_poly.pdbx_seq_one_letter_code
_entity_poly.pdbx_strand_id
1 'polypeptide(L)'
;MFLMATSAIGPGFITQTAAFTVQLGAAFAFAILVSILVDIAVQTNVWRVIGVSGMRAQELGNKVLPGIGWFLAGLVFLGGLVFNIGNIAGTGLGTNAMMGLDPKLGGAISAVIAILIFLSKRAGVALDKIVVILGALMILMTLYVAIVSAPPLGEALRNTVMPEKVDFLVITTLIGGTIGGYITYAGAHRLLDSGATGVEHVQEITRSSIVGILVTCVMRVLLFLAILGVVAGGVALANNNLAASAFEAAAGQIGLRMFGVILWAASVTSVIGAAYTSVSFITKSSTPERTRNLITVGFIAFCAVAYLLIGQAPQQLLIFAGAFNGLILPVGFAVLLWVAWRRRDLMQGYAYPKWLLIIGVLAWLLTLFLGWNSLVGLTKLWA
;
A
#
# COMPACT_ATOMS: atom_id res chain seq x y z
N MET A 1 3.16 11.82 -10.20
CA MET A 1 3.83 11.74 -8.90
C MET A 1 2.86 11.70 -7.73
N PHE A 2 2.05 12.73 -7.51
CA PHE A 2 1.09 12.78 -6.39
C PHE A 2 0.05 11.64 -6.42
N LEU A 3 -0.41 11.25 -7.59
CA LEU A 3 -1.31 10.11 -7.81
C LEU A 3 -0.75 8.76 -7.31
N MET A 4 0.57 8.57 -7.35
CA MET A 4 1.21 7.35 -6.83
C MET A 4 1.27 7.35 -5.31
N ALA A 5 1.56 8.51 -4.70
CA ALA A 5 1.53 8.66 -3.25
C ALA A 5 0.12 8.44 -2.69
N THR A 6 -0.92 8.97 -3.35
CA THR A 6 -2.32 8.75 -2.96
C THR A 6 -2.79 7.31 -3.15
N SER A 7 -2.22 6.56 -4.13
CA SER A 7 -2.49 5.11 -4.27
C SER A 7 -1.88 4.28 -3.14
N ALA A 8 -0.76 4.71 -2.57
CA ALA A 8 -0.13 4.06 -1.42
C ALA A 8 -0.84 4.39 -0.09
N ILE A 9 -1.50 5.56 0.00
CA ILE A 9 -2.31 5.97 1.16
C ILE A 9 -3.74 5.41 0.99
N GLY A 10 -3.82 4.09 0.86
CA GLY A 10 -5.09 3.37 0.78
C GLY A 10 -5.67 3.02 2.17
N PRO A 11 -6.81 2.32 2.19
CA PRO A 11 -7.47 1.96 3.44
C PRO A 11 -6.60 1.08 4.34
N GLY A 12 -5.77 0.20 3.76
CA GLY A 12 -4.81 -0.63 4.50
C GLY A 12 -3.79 0.21 5.27
N PHE A 13 -3.20 1.22 4.61
CA PHE A 13 -2.26 2.14 5.23
C PHE A 13 -2.85 2.86 6.44
N ILE A 14 -4.07 3.40 6.30
CA ILE A 14 -4.75 4.16 7.36
C ILE A 14 -5.11 3.23 8.53
N THR A 15 -5.71 2.09 8.23
CA THR A 15 -6.14 1.12 9.24
C THR A 15 -4.98 0.50 10.01
N GLN A 16 -3.90 0.11 9.31
CA GLN A 16 -2.70 -0.43 9.93
C GLN A 16 -2.03 0.58 10.84
N THR A 17 -1.90 1.85 10.39
CA THR A 17 -1.32 2.90 11.23
C THR A 17 -2.14 3.11 12.50
N ALA A 18 -3.46 3.13 12.41
CA ALA A 18 -4.33 3.27 13.56
C ALA A 18 -4.22 2.09 14.53
N ALA A 19 -4.36 0.86 14.02
CA ALA A 19 -4.32 -0.34 14.82
C ALA A 19 -3.00 -0.52 15.55
N PHE A 20 -1.88 -0.29 14.87
CA PHE A 20 -0.56 -0.46 15.45
C PHE A 20 -0.15 0.68 16.38
N THR A 21 -0.70 1.89 16.19
CA THR A 21 -0.55 2.96 17.17
C THR A 21 -1.26 2.60 18.49
N VAL A 22 -2.46 2.04 18.41
CA VAL A 22 -3.18 1.57 19.59
C VAL A 22 -2.46 0.41 20.28
N GLN A 23 -1.90 -0.53 19.49
CA GLN A 23 -1.22 -1.72 20.00
C GLN A 23 0.14 -1.44 20.67
N LEU A 24 0.94 -0.53 20.09
CA LEU A 24 2.33 -0.31 20.47
C LEU A 24 2.58 1.06 21.13
N GLY A 25 1.60 1.97 21.07
CA GLY A 25 1.80 3.33 21.56
C GLY A 25 2.97 4.02 20.87
N ALA A 26 3.79 4.72 21.64
CA ALA A 26 4.97 5.44 21.14
C ALA A 26 6.02 4.52 20.50
N ALA A 27 6.11 3.22 20.89
CA ALA A 27 7.04 2.25 20.31
C ALA A 27 6.78 1.97 18.82
N PHE A 28 5.60 2.28 18.30
CA PHE A 28 5.28 2.18 16.88
C PHE A 28 6.16 3.07 16.00
N ALA A 29 6.72 4.17 16.53
CA ALA A 29 7.62 5.07 15.82
C ALA A 29 8.83 4.34 15.21
N PHE A 30 9.39 3.33 15.91
CA PHE A 30 10.48 2.50 15.39
C PHE A 30 10.06 1.67 14.18
N ALA A 31 8.89 1.06 14.24
CA ALA A 31 8.37 0.29 13.11
C ALA A 31 8.15 1.17 11.87
N ILE A 32 7.69 2.41 12.06
CA ILE A 32 7.57 3.40 10.99
C ILE A 32 8.96 3.71 10.40
N LEU A 33 9.96 4.01 11.22
CA LEU A 33 11.33 4.31 10.74
C LEU A 33 11.90 3.16 9.91
N VAL A 34 11.84 1.93 10.45
CA VAL A 34 12.38 0.75 9.76
C VAL A 34 11.64 0.50 8.45
N SER A 35 10.31 0.59 8.44
CA SER A 35 9.53 0.39 7.21
C SER A 35 9.90 1.40 6.13
N ILE A 36 10.06 2.68 6.47
CA ILE A 36 10.42 3.73 5.52
C ILE A 36 11.80 3.51 4.91
N LEU A 37 12.79 3.13 5.72
CA LEU A 37 14.14 2.84 5.23
C LEU A 37 14.14 1.66 4.24
N VAL A 38 13.39 0.59 4.56
CA VAL A 38 13.20 -0.55 3.67
C VAL A 38 12.43 -0.14 2.41
N ASP A 39 11.37 0.63 2.55
CA ASP A 39 10.54 1.09 1.44
C ASP A 39 11.36 1.90 0.41
N ILE A 40 12.20 2.84 0.87
CA ILE A 40 13.10 3.62 0.00
C ILE A 40 14.09 2.68 -0.71
N ALA A 41 14.73 1.77 0.03
CA ALA A 41 15.71 0.86 -0.53
C ALA A 41 15.10 -0.07 -1.58
N VAL A 42 13.97 -0.69 -1.28
CA VAL A 42 13.29 -1.62 -2.18
C VAL A 42 12.72 -0.89 -3.40
N GLN A 43 11.91 0.14 -3.19
CA GLN A 43 11.22 0.83 -4.29
C GLN A 43 12.20 1.48 -5.26
N THR A 44 13.29 2.08 -4.76
CA THR A 44 14.32 2.68 -5.63
C THR A 44 14.99 1.63 -6.50
N ASN A 45 15.30 0.44 -5.97
CA ASN A 45 15.86 -0.66 -6.75
C ASN A 45 14.86 -1.21 -7.76
N VAL A 46 13.63 -1.54 -7.33
CA VAL A 46 12.58 -2.11 -8.18
C VAL A 46 12.26 -1.18 -9.36
N TRP A 47 12.00 0.10 -9.06
CA TRP A 47 11.62 1.06 -10.10
C TRP A 47 12.75 1.34 -11.07
N ARG A 48 14.01 1.38 -10.59
CA ARG A 48 15.17 1.56 -11.45
C ARG A 48 15.36 0.38 -12.40
N VAL A 49 15.26 -0.85 -11.91
CA VAL A 49 15.42 -2.04 -12.75
C VAL A 49 14.31 -2.11 -13.81
N ILE A 50 13.07 -1.98 -13.40
CA ILE A 50 11.92 -2.02 -14.32
C ILE A 50 11.96 -0.84 -15.30
N GLY A 51 12.17 0.39 -14.81
CA GLY A 51 12.18 1.58 -15.64
C GLY A 51 13.32 1.58 -16.66
N VAL A 52 14.55 1.26 -16.24
CA VAL A 52 15.70 1.23 -17.16
C VAL A 52 15.58 0.11 -18.19
N SER A 53 15.12 -1.09 -17.76
CA SER A 53 14.93 -2.20 -18.71
C SER A 53 13.80 -1.98 -19.73
N GLY A 54 12.80 -1.16 -19.36
CA GLY A 54 11.59 -1.00 -20.15
C GLY A 54 10.69 -2.24 -20.18
N MET A 55 10.94 -3.22 -19.27
CA MET A 55 10.22 -4.49 -19.20
C MET A 55 9.47 -4.63 -17.88
N ARG A 56 8.32 -5.30 -17.91
CA ARG A 56 7.57 -5.63 -16.71
C ARG A 56 8.31 -6.68 -15.87
N ALA A 57 8.04 -6.70 -14.56
CA ALA A 57 8.73 -7.58 -13.62
C ALA A 57 8.62 -9.08 -13.98
N GLN A 58 7.46 -9.55 -14.45
CA GLN A 58 7.27 -10.94 -14.88
C GLN A 58 8.04 -11.26 -16.17
N GLU A 59 8.19 -10.30 -17.08
CA GLU A 59 8.96 -10.47 -18.30
C GLU A 59 10.45 -10.60 -17.99
N LEU A 60 10.95 -9.73 -17.10
CA LEU A 60 12.33 -9.82 -16.60
C LEU A 60 12.58 -11.16 -15.90
N GLY A 61 11.65 -11.59 -15.04
CA GLY A 61 11.75 -12.89 -14.38
C GLY A 61 11.92 -14.04 -15.36
N ASN A 62 11.10 -14.09 -16.41
CA ASN A 62 11.19 -15.14 -17.44
C ASN A 62 12.46 -15.04 -18.31
N LYS A 63 13.11 -13.87 -18.40
CA LYS A 63 14.41 -13.70 -19.05
C LYS A 63 15.58 -14.17 -18.16
N VAL A 64 15.38 -14.17 -16.82
CA VAL A 64 16.36 -14.68 -15.86
C VAL A 64 16.29 -16.22 -15.80
N LEU A 65 15.10 -16.74 -15.55
CA LEU A 65 14.84 -18.18 -15.50
C LEU A 65 13.43 -18.44 -16.06
N PRO A 66 13.29 -19.27 -17.10
CA PRO A 66 12.00 -19.63 -17.65
C PRO A 66 11.03 -20.15 -16.57
N GLY A 67 9.85 -19.54 -16.48
CA GLY A 67 8.82 -19.89 -15.50
C GLY A 67 8.80 -19.05 -14.21
N ILE A 68 9.93 -18.46 -13.78
CA ILE A 68 9.95 -17.68 -12.53
C ILE A 68 9.12 -16.38 -12.64
N GLY A 69 9.02 -15.82 -13.84
CA GLY A 69 8.16 -14.67 -14.08
C GLY A 69 6.67 -15.01 -13.94
N TRP A 70 6.27 -16.20 -14.35
CA TRP A 70 4.89 -16.67 -14.15
C TRP A 70 4.59 -16.99 -12.68
N PHE A 71 5.57 -17.56 -11.96
CA PHE A 71 5.47 -17.76 -10.53
C PHE A 71 5.30 -16.43 -9.80
N LEU A 72 6.14 -15.44 -10.14
CA LEU A 72 6.01 -14.07 -9.61
C LEU A 72 4.65 -13.46 -9.94
N ALA A 73 4.18 -13.60 -11.18
CA ALA A 73 2.87 -13.12 -11.59
C ALA A 73 1.74 -13.74 -10.76
N GLY A 74 1.81 -15.04 -10.49
CA GLY A 74 0.87 -15.76 -9.62
C GLY A 74 0.87 -15.20 -8.18
N LEU A 75 2.05 -15.00 -7.59
CA LEU A 75 2.18 -14.44 -6.25
C LEU A 75 1.63 -13.01 -6.18
N VAL A 76 1.98 -12.14 -7.15
CA VAL A 76 1.51 -10.76 -7.19
C VAL A 76 0.00 -10.69 -7.45
N PHE A 77 -0.53 -11.58 -8.28
CA PHE A 77 -1.97 -11.69 -8.51
C PHE A 77 -2.72 -12.10 -7.23
N LEU A 78 -2.23 -13.10 -6.50
CA LEU A 78 -2.79 -13.52 -5.21
C LEU A 78 -2.67 -12.40 -4.17
N GLY A 79 -1.53 -11.73 -4.07
CA GLY A 79 -1.34 -10.58 -3.20
C GLY A 79 -2.29 -9.44 -3.51
N GLY A 80 -2.47 -9.15 -4.80
CA GLY A 80 -3.43 -8.15 -5.28
C GLY A 80 -4.87 -8.53 -4.99
N LEU A 81 -5.21 -9.81 -5.09
CA LEU A 81 -6.54 -10.33 -4.77
C LEU A 81 -6.85 -10.14 -3.28
N VAL A 82 -5.96 -10.59 -2.40
CA VAL A 82 -6.11 -10.42 -0.94
C VAL A 82 -6.21 -8.95 -0.58
N PHE A 83 -5.35 -8.11 -1.18
CA PHE A 83 -5.36 -6.67 -0.94
C PHE A 83 -6.65 -6.00 -1.44
N ASN A 84 -7.18 -6.46 -2.57
CA ASN A 84 -8.38 -5.86 -3.14
C ASN A 84 -9.67 -6.25 -2.38
N ILE A 85 -9.71 -7.43 -1.79
CA ILE A 85 -10.75 -7.79 -0.81
C ILE A 85 -10.70 -6.83 0.37
N GLY A 86 -9.50 -6.55 0.90
CA GLY A 86 -9.29 -5.53 1.94
C GLY A 86 -9.69 -4.12 1.51
N ASN A 87 -9.38 -3.71 0.27
CA ASN A 87 -9.78 -2.40 -0.25
C ASN A 87 -11.31 -2.24 -0.31
N ILE A 88 -12.04 -3.29 -0.71
CA ILE A 88 -13.51 -3.29 -0.69
C ILE A 88 -14.02 -3.21 0.76
N ALA A 89 -13.40 -3.93 1.70
CA ALA A 89 -13.69 -3.78 3.12
C ALA A 89 -13.46 -2.34 3.60
N GLY A 90 -12.39 -1.68 3.14
CA GLY A 90 -12.10 -0.27 3.41
C GLY A 90 -13.15 0.69 2.87
N THR A 91 -13.74 0.42 1.68
CA THR A 91 -14.89 1.21 1.19
C THR A 91 -16.09 1.09 2.12
N GLY A 92 -16.31 -0.09 2.68
CA GLY A 92 -17.35 -0.35 3.68
C GLY A 92 -17.12 0.44 4.97
N LEU A 93 -15.88 0.47 5.48
CA LEU A 93 -15.53 1.31 6.64
C LEU A 93 -15.72 2.80 6.35
N GLY A 94 -15.39 3.25 5.13
CA GLY A 94 -15.60 4.64 4.70
C GLY A 94 -17.08 5.02 4.67
N THR A 95 -17.93 4.20 4.05
CA THR A 95 -19.37 4.44 4.00
C THR A 95 -20.03 4.35 5.39
N ASN A 96 -19.54 3.48 6.25
CA ASN A 96 -19.99 3.41 7.64
C ASN A 96 -19.67 4.71 8.39
N ALA A 97 -18.43 5.20 8.34
CA ALA A 97 -18.05 6.46 8.98
C ALA A 97 -18.77 7.67 8.37
N MET A 98 -19.01 7.68 7.04
CA MET A 98 -19.65 8.77 6.33
C MET A 98 -21.15 8.85 6.59
N MET A 99 -21.87 7.71 6.54
CA MET A 99 -23.33 7.66 6.50
C MET A 99 -23.95 6.68 7.51
N GLY A 100 -23.16 5.93 8.24
CA GLY A 100 -23.65 4.90 9.17
C GLY A 100 -24.15 3.61 8.49
N LEU A 101 -23.81 3.39 7.21
CA LEU A 101 -24.19 2.16 6.50
C LEU A 101 -23.48 0.94 7.07
N ASP A 102 -24.13 -0.22 7.01
CA ASP A 102 -23.48 -1.48 7.30
C ASP A 102 -22.24 -1.67 6.40
N PRO A 103 -21.06 -2.03 6.93
CA PRO A 103 -19.84 -2.13 6.14
C PRO A 103 -19.91 -3.13 4.97
N LYS A 104 -20.66 -4.24 5.12
CA LYS A 104 -20.82 -5.22 4.03
C LYS A 104 -21.65 -4.63 2.89
N LEU A 105 -22.77 -3.97 3.23
CA LEU A 105 -23.61 -3.31 2.26
C LEU A 105 -22.87 -2.15 1.57
N GLY A 106 -22.18 -1.31 2.35
CA GLY A 106 -21.39 -0.21 1.85
C GLY A 106 -20.25 -0.67 0.92
N GLY A 107 -19.58 -1.78 1.26
CA GLY A 107 -18.57 -2.41 0.43
C GLY A 107 -19.11 -2.95 -0.89
N ALA A 108 -20.25 -3.64 -0.86
CA ALA A 108 -20.91 -4.18 -2.06
C ALA A 108 -21.34 -3.06 -3.04
N ILE A 109 -21.99 -2.02 -2.54
CA ILE A 109 -22.40 -0.86 -3.35
C ILE A 109 -21.16 -0.18 -3.95
N SER A 110 -20.11 0.02 -3.14
CA SER A 110 -18.88 0.67 -3.59
C SER A 110 -18.14 -0.15 -4.65
N ALA A 111 -18.19 -1.49 -4.59
CA ALA A 111 -17.61 -2.34 -5.63
C ALA A 111 -18.32 -2.14 -6.98
N VAL A 112 -19.65 -2.02 -6.99
CA VAL A 112 -20.41 -1.68 -8.20
C VAL A 112 -20.01 -0.30 -8.72
N ILE A 113 -19.90 0.70 -7.84
CA ILE A 113 -19.48 2.06 -8.21
C ILE A 113 -18.04 2.00 -8.79
N ALA A 114 -17.11 1.26 -8.18
CA ALA A 114 -15.76 1.12 -8.68
C ALA A 114 -15.72 0.50 -10.10
N ILE A 115 -16.56 -0.50 -10.38
CA ILE A 115 -16.71 -1.09 -11.71
C ILE A 115 -17.22 -0.04 -12.72
N LEU A 116 -18.26 0.72 -12.37
CA LEU A 116 -18.81 1.75 -13.24
C LEU A 116 -17.79 2.85 -13.53
N ILE A 117 -17.05 3.29 -12.53
CA ILE A 117 -15.97 4.29 -12.68
C ILE A 117 -14.86 3.72 -13.58
N PHE A 118 -14.44 2.46 -13.36
CA PHE A 118 -13.41 1.82 -14.17
C PHE A 118 -13.79 1.73 -15.65
N LEU A 119 -15.06 1.43 -15.96
CA LEU A 119 -15.55 1.35 -17.32
C LEU A 119 -15.71 2.75 -17.98
N SER A 120 -15.73 3.81 -17.20
CA SER A 120 -15.87 5.19 -17.69
C SER A 120 -14.52 5.93 -17.62
N LYS A 121 -13.85 6.11 -18.76
CA LYS A 121 -12.59 6.88 -18.83
C LYS A 121 -12.71 8.29 -18.24
N ARG A 122 -13.86 8.97 -18.43
CA ARG A 122 -14.13 10.31 -17.90
C ARG A 122 -14.28 10.29 -16.39
N ALA A 123 -14.99 9.31 -15.84
CA ALA A 123 -15.19 9.17 -14.40
C ALA A 123 -13.88 8.82 -13.69
N GLY A 124 -13.02 7.98 -14.30
CA GLY A 124 -11.69 7.68 -13.76
C GLY A 124 -10.81 8.92 -13.62
N VAL A 125 -10.73 9.75 -14.66
CA VAL A 125 -9.95 11.00 -14.62
C VAL A 125 -10.52 11.99 -13.59
N ALA A 126 -11.84 12.08 -13.47
CA ALA A 126 -12.49 12.94 -12.48
C ALA A 126 -12.20 12.45 -11.05
N LEU A 127 -12.29 11.13 -10.82
CA LEU A 127 -11.96 10.52 -9.53
C LEU A 127 -10.51 10.78 -9.13
N ASP A 128 -9.55 10.63 -10.05
CA ASP A 128 -8.14 10.90 -9.79
C ASP A 128 -7.92 12.35 -9.32
N LYS A 129 -8.59 13.33 -9.92
CA LYS A 129 -8.54 14.74 -9.49
C LYS A 129 -9.15 14.95 -8.11
N ILE A 130 -10.31 14.35 -7.85
CA ILE A 130 -11.00 14.43 -6.56
C ILE A 130 -10.12 13.85 -5.46
N VAL A 131 -9.50 12.69 -5.70
CA VAL A 131 -8.64 12.01 -4.71
C VAL A 131 -7.40 12.84 -4.37
N VAL A 132 -6.83 13.58 -5.31
CA VAL A 132 -5.73 14.52 -5.01
C VAL A 132 -6.18 15.60 -4.03
N ILE A 133 -7.36 16.18 -4.25
CA ILE A 133 -7.93 17.21 -3.36
C ILE A 133 -8.24 16.61 -1.98
N LEU A 134 -8.88 15.44 -1.95
CA LEU A 134 -9.19 14.73 -0.70
C LEU A 134 -7.93 14.28 0.04
N GLY A 135 -6.86 13.92 -0.68
CA GLY A 135 -5.56 13.62 -0.09
C GLY A 135 -4.93 14.83 0.61
N ALA A 136 -5.00 16.02 -0.01
CA ALA A 136 -4.57 17.26 0.62
C ALA A 136 -5.42 17.58 1.85
N LEU A 137 -6.74 17.41 1.75
CA LEU A 137 -7.66 17.59 2.88
C LEU A 137 -7.35 16.61 4.02
N MET A 138 -7.05 15.35 3.70
CA MET A 138 -6.65 14.33 4.68
C MET A 138 -5.40 14.76 5.45
N ILE A 139 -4.38 15.30 4.76
CA ILE A 139 -3.16 15.80 5.41
C ILE A 139 -3.52 16.94 6.38
N LEU A 140 -4.33 17.90 5.96
CA LEU A 140 -4.75 19.02 6.80
C LEU A 140 -5.57 18.57 8.01
N MET A 141 -6.52 17.66 7.83
CA MET A 141 -7.32 17.10 8.92
C MET A 141 -6.46 16.30 9.89
N THR A 142 -5.54 15.48 9.39
CA THR A 142 -4.66 14.68 10.24
C THR A 142 -3.71 15.58 11.03
N LEU A 143 -3.20 16.65 10.41
CA LEU A 143 -2.38 17.66 11.08
C LEU A 143 -3.19 18.37 12.18
N TYR A 144 -4.42 18.76 11.90
CA TYR A 144 -5.32 19.35 12.90
C TYR A 144 -5.50 18.42 14.10
N VAL A 145 -5.83 17.14 13.85
CA VAL A 145 -6.00 16.14 14.91
C VAL A 145 -4.70 15.95 15.71
N ALA A 146 -3.54 15.90 15.04
CA ALA A 146 -2.24 15.77 15.70
C ALA A 146 -1.92 16.96 16.62
N ILE A 147 -2.32 18.19 16.22
CA ILE A 147 -2.11 19.38 17.04
C ILE A 147 -3.04 19.38 18.25
N VAL A 148 -4.34 19.12 18.02
CA VAL A 148 -5.37 19.20 19.08
C VAL A 148 -5.22 18.07 20.11
N SER A 149 -4.79 16.88 19.68
CA SER A 149 -4.61 15.73 20.57
C SER A 149 -3.33 15.78 21.43
N ALA A 150 -2.44 16.76 21.19
CA ALA A 150 -1.21 16.99 21.96
C ALA A 150 -0.40 15.70 22.23
N PRO A 151 0.09 15.00 21.19
CA PRO A 151 0.79 13.73 21.35
C PRO A 151 2.08 13.87 22.17
N PRO A 152 2.50 12.82 22.91
CA PRO A 152 3.74 12.81 23.67
C PRO A 152 4.97 12.73 22.74
N LEU A 153 5.35 13.86 22.11
CA LEU A 153 6.42 13.94 21.10
C LEU A 153 7.77 13.45 21.62
N GLY A 154 8.10 13.71 22.89
CA GLY A 154 9.35 13.26 23.49
C GLY A 154 9.45 11.72 23.53
N GLU A 155 8.37 11.04 23.89
CA GLU A 155 8.30 9.58 23.90
C GLU A 155 8.35 9.02 22.47
N ALA A 156 7.63 9.62 21.54
CA ALA A 156 7.64 9.22 20.12
C ALA A 156 9.04 9.33 19.52
N LEU A 157 9.76 10.44 19.77
CA LEU A 157 11.13 10.64 19.29
C LEU A 157 12.11 9.65 19.93
N ARG A 158 12.03 9.44 21.25
CA ARG A 158 12.86 8.44 21.94
C ARG A 158 12.64 7.04 21.37
N ASN A 159 11.38 6.64 21.21
CA ASN A 159 11.01 5.33 20.70
C ASN A 159 11.34 5.14 19.21
N THR A 160 11.61 6.20 18.45
CA THR A 160 12.06 6.09 17.06
C THR A 160 13.41 5.37 16.93
N VAL A 161 14.31 5.55 17.91
CA VAL A 161 15.66 4.95 17.92
C VAL A 161 15.89 3.95 19.05
N MET A 162 15.14 4.08 20.16
CA MET A 162 15.21 3.23 21.34
C MET A 162 13.82 2.72 21.71
N PRO A 163 13.24 1.81 20.92
CA PRO A 163 11.87 1.33 21.15
C PRO A 163 11.79 0.48 22.41
N GLU A 164 10.74 0.67 23.20
CA GLU A 164 10.44 -0.17 24.36
C GLU A 164 9.98 -1.58 23.95
N LYS A 165 9.39 -1.69 22.75
CA LYS A 165 8.91 -2.95 22.20
C LYS A 165 9.09 -2.98 20.68
N VAL A 166 9.55 -4.13 20.15
CA VAL A 166 9.66 -4.38 18.72
C VAL A 166 8.71 -5.50 18.33
N ASP A 167 7.90 -5.27 17.30
CA ASP A 167 6.99 -6.27 16.75
C ASP A 167 7.29 -6.46 15.26
N PHE A 168 7.82 -7.64 14.90
CA PHE A 168 8.23 -7.97 13.54
C PHE A 168 7.04 -8.08 12.59
N LEU A 169 5.89 -8.57 13.08
CA LEU A 169 4.68 -8.66 12.27
C LEU A 169 4.19 -7.26 11.88
N VAL A 170 4.23 -6.31 12.81
CA VAL A 170 3.88 -4.92 12.55
C VAL A 170 4.78 -4.34 11.46
N ILE A 171 6.11 -4.49 11.57
CA ILE A 171 7.05 -3.96 10.58
C ILE A 171 6.81 -4.61 9.20
N THR A 172 6.66 -5.94 9.15
CA THR A 172 6.36 -6.67 7.89
C THR A 172 5.04 -6.20 7.27
N THR A 173 4.01 -5.99 8.10
CA THR A 173 2.69 -5.53 7.66
C THR A 173 2.76 -4.11 7.09
N LEU A 174 3.54 -3.21 7.70
CA LEU A 174 3.74 -1.86 7.18
C LEU A 174 4.44 -1.87 5.82
N ILE A 175 5.52 -2.63 5.68
CA ILE A 175 6.26 -2.80 4.41
C ILE A 175 5.31 -3.37 3.36
N GLY A 176 4.56 -4.42 3.70
CA GLY A 176 3.60 -5.03 2.80
C GLY A 176 2.45 -4.11 2.40
N GLY A 177 2.00 -3.26 3.31
CA GLY A 177 0.95 -2.28 3.07
C GLY A 177 1.38 -1.04 2.28
N THR A 178 2.70 -0.80 2.14
CA THR A 178 3.27 0.36 1.44
C THR A 178 3.87 0.00 0.09
N ILE A 179 4.71 -1.04 0.04
CA ILE A 179 5.45 -1.46 -1.16
C ILE A 179 5.31 -2.95 -1.48
N GLY A 180 4.63 -3.73 -0.62
CA GLY A 180 4.51 -5.17 -0.76
C GLY A 180 3.65 -5.61 -1.93
N GLY A 181 3.81 -6.87 -2.30
CA GLY A 181 3.01 -7.51 -3.34
C GLY A 181 2.97 -6.72 -4.64
N TYR A 182 1.78 -6.27 -5.00
CA TYR A 182 1.55 -5.55 -6.26
C TYR A 182 1.94 -4.06 -6.23
N ILE A 183 2.01 -3.42 -5.04
CA ILE A 183 2.04 -1.95 -4.92
C ILE A 183 3.28 -1.33 -5.58
N THR A 184 4.48 -1.85 -5.26
CA THR A 184 5.72 -1.32 -5.85
C THR A 184 5.76 -1.53 -7.37
N TYR A 185 5.21 -2.65 -7.86
CA TYR A 185 5.13 -2.92 -9.30
C TYR A 185 4.09 -2.06 -10.00
N ALA A 186 2.97 -1.73 -9.33
CA ALA A 186 1.96 -0.83 -9.87
C ALA A 186 2.55 0.51 -10.29
N GLY A 187 3.35 1.11 -9.42
CA GLY A 187 4.05 2.35 -9.70
C GLY A 187 5.07 2.20 -10.84
N ALA A 188 5.89 1.14 -10.82
CA ALA A 188 6.87 0.87 -11.87
C ALA A 188 6.22 0.63 -13.24
N HIS A 189 5.12 -0.14 -13.31
CA HIS A 189 4.40 -0.37 -14.56
C HIS A 189 3.74 0.90 -15.10
N ARG A 190 3.26 1.81 -14.25
CA ARG A 190 2.78 3.12 -14.68
C ARG A 190 3.88 4.00 -15.27
N LEU A 191 5.11 3.91 -14.77
CA LEU A 191 6.27 4.55 -15.41
C LEU A 191 6.50 4.02 -16.81
N LEU A 192 6.44 2.69 -17.01
CA LEU A 192 6.52 2.08 -18.33
C LEU A 192 5.43 2.60 -19.28
N ASP A 193 4.18 2.62 -18.79
CA ASP A 193 3.03 3.06 -19.59
C ASP A 193 3.09 4.57 -19.91
N SER A 194 3.80 5.39 -19.13
CA SER A 194 4.03 6.82 -19.38
C SER A 194 5.22 7.12 -20.30
N GLY A 195 5.98 6.08 -20.69
CA GLY A 195 7.16 6.22 -21.53
C GLY A 195 8.43 6.70 -20.80
N ALA A 196 8.41 6.84 -19.47
CA ALA A 196 9.57 7.19 -18.66
C ALA A 196 10.47 5.95 -18.47
N THR A 197 11.13 5.51 -19.54
CA THR A 197 11.94 4.29 -19.61
C THR A 197 13.32 4.56 -20.18
N GLY A 198 14.26 3.67 -19.89
CA GLY A 198 15.63 3.77 -20.40
C GLY A 198 16.59 4.48 -19.45
N VAL A 199 17.85 4.49 -19.88
CA VAL A 199 18.96 5.02 -19.05
C VAL A 199 18.84 6.56 -18.90
N GLU A 200 18.28 7.23 -19.87
CA GLU A 200 18.08 8.70 -19.89
C GLU A 200 17.09 9.16 -18.81
N HIS A 201 16.15 8.30 -18.39
CA HIS A 201 15.14 8.64 -17.38
C HIS A 201 15.51 8.21 -15.96
N VAL A 202 16.74 7.72 -15.71
CA VAL A 202 17.17 7.20 -14.38
C VAL A 202 16.97 8.22 -13.26
N GLN A 203 17.24 9.50 -13.51
CA GLN A 203 17.06 10.55 -12.50
C GLN A 203 15.59 10.79 -12.17
N GLU A 204 14.74 10.82 -13.19
CA GLU A 204 13.29 10.97 -13.03
C GLU A 204 12.68 9.79 -12.27
N ILE A 205 13.04 8.56 -12.66
CA ILE A 205 12.63 7.31 -12.01
C ILE A 205 13.01 7.34 -10.54
N THR A 206 14.28 7.68 -10.23
CA THR A 206 14.79 7.73 -8.86
C THR A 206 14.07 8.79 -8.02
N ARG A 207 13.93 10.00 -8.56
CA ARG A 207 13.23 11.09 -7.88
C ARG A 207 11.77 10.71 -7.61
N SER A 208 11.09 10.11 -8.57
CA SER A 208 9.70 9.71 -8.44
C SER A 208 9.52 8.64 -7.37
N SER A 209 10.43 7.65 -7.29
CA SER A 209 10.38 6.60 -6.28
C SER A 209 10.57 7.16 -4.87
N ILE A 210 11.57 8.02 -4.67
CA ILE A 210 11.88 8.59 -3.34
C ILE A 210 10.78 9.55 -2.89
N VAL A 211 10.33 10.47 -3.76
CA VAL A 211 9.27 11.44 -3.41
C VAL A 211 7.98 10.73 -3.05
N GLY A 212 7.62 9.66 -3.76
CA GLY A 212 6.45 8.85 -3.42
C GLY A 212 6.50 8.32 -1.99
N ILE A 213 7.64 7.74 -1.58
CA ILE A 213 7.84 7.23 -0.22
C ILE A 213 7.85 8.37 0.82
N LEU A 214 8.50 9.49 0.52
CA LEU A 214 8.55 10.62 1.47
C LEU A 214 7.16 11.20 1.75
N VAL A 215 6.29 11.29 0.75
CA VAL A 215 4.90 11.73 0.95
C VAL A 215 4.13 10.74 1.83
N THR A 216 4.28 9.45 1.59
CA THR A 216 3.64 8.42 2.44
C THR A 216 4.22 8.42 3.85
N CYS A 217 5.52 8.68 4.00
CA CYS A 217 6.20 8.84 5.30
C CYS A 217 5.57 9.98 6.11
N VAL A 218 5.50 11.18 5.54
CA VAL A 218 4.91 12.34 6.21
C VAL A 218 3.48 12.04 6.65
N MET A 219 2.67 11.46 5.76
CA MET A 219 1.29 11.12 6.09
C MET A 219 1.21 10.08 7.22
N ARG A 220 2.08 9.06 7.23
CA ARG A 220 2.10 8.04 8.29
C ARG A 220 2.51 8.61 9.63
N VAL A 221 3.53 9.47 9.66
CA VAL A 221 3.97 10.14 10.88
C VAL A 221 2.87 11.04 11.44
N LEU A 222 2.21 11.84 10.59
CA LEU A 222 1.09 12.69 11.02
C LEU A 222 -0.07 11.86 11.58
N LEU A 223 -0.45 10.79 10.88
CA LEU A 223 -1.53 9.91 11.32
C LEU A 223 -1.18 9.17 12.62
N PHE A 224 0.06 8.70 12.75
CA PHE A 224 0.58 8.13 13.99
C PHE A 224 0.48 9.11 15.16
N LEU A 225 0.98 10.33 14.97
CA LEU A 225 0.95 11.34 16.05
C LEU A 225 -0.48 11.74 16.41
N ALA A 226 -1.36 11.90 15.40
CA ALA A 226 -2.77 12.20 15.62
C ALA A 226 -3.45 11.15 16.52
N ILE A 227 -3.26 9.86 16.20
CA ILE A 227 -3.87 8.77 16.96
C ILE A 227 -3.17 8.56 18.30
N LEU A 228 -1.82 8.69 18.34
CA LEU A 228 -1.06 8.59 19.59
C LEU A 228 -1.53 9.62 20.60
N GLY A 229 -1.77 10.86 20.19
CA GLY A 229 -2.27 11.91 21.08
C GLY A 229 -3.65 11.59 21.65
N VAL A 230 -4.58 11.12 20.82
CA VAL A 230 -5.92 10.72 21.26
C VAL A 230 -5.87 9.56 22.25
N VAL A 231 -5.06 8.54 21.98
CA VAL A 231 -4.90 7.36 22.85
C VAL A 231 -4.20 7.72 24.15
N ALA A 232 -3.13 8.53 24.11
CA ALA A 232 -2.41 9.02 25.29
C ALA A 232 -3.29 9.93 26.17
N GLY A 233 -4.28 10.61 25.58
CA GLY A 233 -5.31 11.36 26.29
C GLY A 233 -6.35 10.49 27.01
N GLY A 234 -6.22 9.16 26.98
CA GLY A 234 -7.10 8.22 27.68
C GLY A 234 -8.43 7.94 26.96
N VAL A 235 -8.55 8.33 25.70
CA VAL A 235 -9.77 8.07 24.90
C VAL A 235 -9.77 6.62 24.41
N ALA A 236 -10.80 5.87 24.78
CA ALA A 236 -11.04 4.53 24.25
C ALA A 236 -11.59 4.60 22.81
N LEU A 237 -10.85 4.07 21.84
CA LEU A 237 -11.27 4.04 20.46
C LEU A 237 -12.16 2.84 20.16
N ALA A 238 -13.17 3.03 19.27
CA ALA A 238 -14.05 1.95 18.85
C ALA A 238 -13.31 0.93 17.97
N ASN A 239 -13.30 -0.33 18.38
CA ASN A 239 -12.53 -1.41 17.74
C ASN A 239 -12.94 -1.73 16.29
N ASN A 240 -14.13 -1.34 15.88
CA ASN A 240 -14.62 -1.60 14.53
C ASN A 240 -13.99 -0.67 13.47
N ASN A 241 -13.58 0.57 13.85
CA ASN A 241 -12.90 1.52 12.99
C ASN A 241 -12.08 2.51 13.82
N LEU A 242 -10.88 2.08 14.27
CA LEU A 242 -10.02 2.84 15.17
C LEU A 242 -9.66 4.23 14.62
N ALA A 243 -9.35 4.33 13.32
CA ALA A 243 -9.01 5.61 12.70
C ALA A 243 -10.20 6.58 12.73
N ALA A 244 -11.39 6.13 12.28
CA ALA A 244 -12.59 6.96 12.30
C ALA A 244 -12.94 7.45 13.71
N SER A 245 -12.82 6.55 14.72
CA SER A 245 -13.05 6.87 16.12
C SER A 245 -12.07 7.94 16.66
N ALA A 246 -10.81 7.90 16.22
CA ALA A 246 -9.82 8.93 16.61
C ALA A 246 -10.18 10.31 16.03
N PHE A 247 -10.63 10.35 14.75
CA PHE A 247 -11.08 11.61 14.14
C PHE A 247 -12.39 12.13 14.74
N GLU A 248 -13.29 11.23 15.15
CA GLU A 248 -14.52 11.59 15.87
C GLU A 248 -14.19 12.19 17.26
N ALA A 249 -13.29 11.58 18.00
CA ALA A 249 -12.88 12.06 19.31
C ALA A 249 -12.24 13.46 19.27
N ALA A 250 -11.46 13.75 18.23
CA ALA A 250 -10.74 15.03 18.10
C ALA A 250 -11.57 16.14 17.43
N ALA A 251 -12.47 15.81 16.50
CA ALA A 251 -13.20 16.76 15.64
C ALA A 251 -14.72 16.51 15.59
N GLY A 252 -15.25 15.67 16.45
CA GLY A 252 -16.67 15.35 16.55
C GLY A 252 -17.23 14.70 15.31
N GLN A 253 -18.56 14.77 15.15
CA GLN A 253 -19.28 14.16 14.02
C GLN A 253 -18.83 14.69 12.65
N ILE A 254 -18.40 15.95 12.56
CA ILE A 254 -17.89 16.52 11.30
C ILE A 254 -16.59 15.82 10.93
N GLY A 255 -15.66 15.65 11.88
CA GLY A 255 -14.42 14.92 11.67
C GLY A 255 -14.65 13.48 11.21
N LEU A 256 -15.58 12.75 11.85
CA LEU A 256 -15.98 11.41 11.48
C LEU A 256 -16.49 11.34 10.03
N ARG A 257 -17.44 12.21 9.65
CA ARG A 257 -18.06 12.20 8.32
C ARG A 257 -17.05 12.54 7.22
N MET A 258 -16.24 13.58 7.43
CA MET A 258 -15.21 13.98 6.48
C MET A 258 -14.13 12.88 6.32
N PHE A 259 -13.69 12.29 7.42
CA PHE A 259 -12.79 11.14 7.38
C PHE A 259 -13.40 9.98 6.58
N GLY A 260 -14.68 9.69 6.78
CA GLY A 260 -15.41 8.66 6.03
C GLY A 260 -15.40 8.89 4.52
N VAL A 261 -15.63 10.13 4.06
CA VAL A 261 -15.57 10.51 2.63
C VAL A 261 -14.15 10.26 2.07
N ILE A 262 -13.12 10.68 2.81
CA ILE A 262 -11.73 10.52 2.38
C ILE A 262 -11.35 9.04 2.32
N LEU A 263 -11.68 8.26 3.35
CA LEU A 263 -11.41 6.84 3.42
C LEU A 263 -12.11 6.08 2.28
N TRP A 264 -13.39 6.42 2.01
CA TRP A 264 -14.15 5.82 0.92
C TRP A 264 -13.51 6.11 -0.44
N ALA A 265 -13.19 7.36 -0.74
CA ALA A 265 -12.59 7.74 -2.02
C ALA A 265 -11.21 7.11 -2.24
N ALA A 266 -10.35 7.11 -1.21
CA ALA A 266 -9.06 6.43 -1.24
C ALA A 266 -9.21 4.92 -1.45
N SER A 267 -10.22 4.30 -0.84
CA SER A 267 -10.50 2.87 -0.98
C SER A 267 -11.00 2.53 -2.39
N VAL A 268 -11.92 3.31 -2.96
CA VAL A 268 -12.43 3.10 -4.33
C VAL A 268 -11.30 3.19 -5.35
N THR A 269 -10.42 4.18 -5.25
CA THR A 269 -9.26 4.28 -6.15
C THR A 269 -8.30 3.12 -5.98
N SER A 270 -8.10 2.65 -4.75
CA SER A 270 -7.28 1.49 -4.45
C SER A 270 -7.89 0.19 -5.02
N VAL A 271 -9.22 0.02 -4.98
CA VAL A 271 -9.92 -1.11 -5.63
C VAL A 271 -9.62 -1.15 -7.12
N ILE A 272 -9.77 -0.01 -7.80
CA ILE A 272 -9.53 0.10 -9.25
C ILE A 272 -8.04 -0.12 -9.57
N GLY A 273 -7.15 0.53 -8.84
CA GLY A 273 -5.71 0.45 -9.06
C GLY A 273 -5.14 -0.94 -8.82
N ALA A 274 -5.56 -1.61 -7.75
CA ALA A 274 -5.14 -2.98 -7.43
C ALA A 274 -5.64 -3.99 -8.46
N ALA A 275 -6.91 -3.88 -8.88
CA ALA A 275 -7.48 -4.75 -9.89
C ALA A 275 -6.76 -4.60 -11.24
N TYR A 276 -6.57 -3.35 -11.71
CA TYR A 276 -5.84 -3.09 -12.96
C TYR A 276 -4.42 -3.66 -12.93
N THR A 277 -3.70 -3.44 -11.83
CA THR A 277 -2.32 -3.91 -11.70
C THR A 277 -2.25 -5.43 -11.65
N SER A 278 -3.08 -6.08 -10.83
CA SER A 278 -3.11 -7.55 -10.72
C SER A 278 -3.40 -8.21 -12.07
N VAL A 279 -4.35 -7.66 -12.82
CA VAL A 279 -4.69 -8.14 -14.16
C VAL A 279 -3.54 -7.89 -15.15
N SER A 280 -2.77 -6.80 -15.00
CA SER A 280 -1.62 -6.53 -15.87
C SER A 280 -0.50 -7.56 -15.76
N PHE A 281 -0.42 -8.30 -14.64
CA PHE A 281 0.54 -9.39 -14.45
C PHE A 281 0.16 -10.68 -15.16
N ILE A 282 -1.13 -10.94 -15.34
CA ILE A 282 -1.64 -12.16 -16.00
C ILE A 282 -2.03 -11.93 -17.46
N THR A 283 -1.97 -10.69 -17.95
CA THR A 283 -2.26 -10.33 -19.33
C THR A 283 -1.01 -9.83 -20.05
N LYS A 284 -0.95 -10.05 -21.38
CA LYS A 284 0.13 -9.55 -22.22
C LYS A 284 -0.15 -8.10 -22.64
N SER A 285 0.89 -7.36 -23.00
CA SER A 285 0.75 -6.00 -23.58
C SER A 285 -0.10 -5.98 -24.85
N SER A 286 -0.10 -7.09 -25.63
CA SER A 286 -0.92 -7.28 -26.84
C SER A 286 -2.37 -7.67 -26.59
N THR A 287 -2.77 -7.89 -25.30
CA THR A 287 -4.17 -8.26 -24.99
C THR A 287 -5.11 -7.11 -25.34
N PRO A 288 -6.19 -7.34 -26.10
CA PRO A 288 -7.16 -6.30 -26.43
C PRO A 288 -7.72 -5.61 -25.18
N GLU A 289 -7.88 -4.28 -25.26
CA GLU A 289 -8.36 -3.46 -24.12
C GLU A 289 -9.70 -3.98 -23.57
N ARG A 290 -10.63 -4.36 -24.46
CA ARG A 290 -11.93 -4.92 -24.07
C ARG A 290 -11.79 -6.18 -23.21
N THR A 291 -10.90 -7.11 -23.60
CA THR A 291 -10.67 -8.35 -22.87
C THR A 291 -10.05 -8.04 -21.51
N ARG A 292 -9.05 -7.16 -21.46
CA ARG A 292 -8.41 -6.75 -20.20
C ARG A 292 -9.42 -6.08 -19.26
N ASN A 293 -10.27 -5.22 -19.79
CA ASN A 293 -11.32 -4.56 -19.00
C ASN A 293 -12.32 -5.56 -18.43
N LEU A 294 -12.73 -6.56 -19.21
CA LEU A 294 -13.64 -7.61 -18.75
C LEU A 294 -13.03 -8.45 -17.64
N ILE A 295 -11.74 -8.83 -17.77
CA ILE A 295 -11.02 -9.55 -16.72
C ILE A 295 -10.91 -8.70 -15.44
N THR A 296 -10.65 -7.38 -15.57
CA THR A 296 -10.56 -6.47 -14.42
C THR A 296 -11.91 -6.33 -13.71
N VAL A 297 -13.01 -6.20 -14.45
CA VAL A 297 -14.38 -6.20 -13.88
C VAL A 297 -14.67 -7.51 -13.16
N GLY A 298 -14.35 -8.65 -13.80
CA GLY A 298 -14.50 -9.97 -13.19
C GLY A 298 -13.67 -10.11 -11.89
N PHE A 299 -12.46 -9.57 -11.88
CA PHE A 299 -11.60 -9.57 -10.69
C PHE A 299 -12.22 -8.73 -9.54
N ILE A 300 -12.72 -7.53 -9.81
CA ILE A 300 -13.38 -6.69 -8.79
C ILE A 300 -14.64 -7.40 -8.26
N ALA A 301 -15.46 -7.96 -9.15
CA ALA A 301 -16.67 -8.67 -8.79
C ALA A 301 -16.36 -9.90 -7.92
N PHE A 302 -15.33 -10.68 -8.28
CA PHE A 302 -14.87 -11.81 -7.49
C PHE A 302 -14.42 -11.37 -6.08
N CYS A 303 -13.62 -10.32 -5.99
CA CYS A 303 -13.17 -9.77 -4.70
C CYS A 303 -14.35 -9.30 -3.84
N ALA A 304 -15.39 -8.69 -4.46
CA ALA A 304 -16.59 -8.25 -3.76
C ALA A 304 -17.38 -9.43 -3.18
N VAL A 305 -17.57 -10.49 -3.98
CA VAL A 305 -18.23 -11.71 -3.51
C VAL A 305 -17.42 -12.37 -2.39
N ALA A 306 -16.10 -12.47 -2.55
CA ALA A 306 -15.22 -13.01 -1.51
C ALA A 306 -15.34 -12.21 -0.20
N TYR A 307 -15.33 -10.87 -0.28
CA TYR A 307 -15.52 -9.99 0.89
C TYR A 307 -16.85 -10.27 1.61
N LEU A 308 -17.95 -10.45 0.87
CA LEU A 308 -19.27 -10.72 1.45
C LEU A 308 -19.35 -12.09 2.14
N LEU A 309 -18.60 -13.08 1.61
CA LEU A 309 -18.57 -14.45 2.16
C LEU A 309 -17.62 -14.58 3.35
N ILE A 310 -16.54 -13.80 3.39
CA ILE A 310 -15.58 -13.81 4.50
C ILE A 310 -16.22 -13.15 5.72
N GLY A 311 -16.32 -13.89 6.82
CA GLY A 311 -16.93 -13.41 8.07
C GLY A 311 -16.06 -12.49 8.93
N GLN A 312 -14.83 -12.18 8.49
CA GLN A 312 -13.87 -11.40 9.26
C GLN A 312 -14.18 -9.89 9.25
N ALA A 313 -13.80 -9.21 10.33
CA ALA A 313 -13.95 -7.76 10.43
C ALA A 313 -13.13 -7.04 9.34
N PRO A 314 -13.67 -5.97 8.73
CA PRO A 314 -12.97 -5.22 7.67
C PRO A 314 -11.55 -4.78 8.04
N GLN A 315 -11.33 -4.34 9.28
CA GLN A 315 -10.03 -3.94 9.79
C GLN A 315 -9.02 -5.09 9.78
N GLN A 316 -9.42 -6.29 10.18
CA GLN A 316 -8.57 -7.48 10.17
C GLN A 316 -8.16 -7.88 8.75
N LEU A 317 -9.08 -7.80 7.79
CA LEU A 317 -8.78 -8.06 6.37
C LEU A 317 -7.70 -7.11 5.83
N LEU A 318 -7.74 -5.83 6.19
CA LEU A 318 -6.75 -4.84 5.77
C LEU A 318 -5.37 -5.07 6.41
N ILE A 319 -5.32 -5.49 7.67
CA ILE A 319 -4.07 -5.85 8.35
C ILE A 319 -3.48 -7.12 7.74
N PHE A 320 -4.31 -8.15 7.56
CA PHE A 320 -3.90 -9.41 6.95
C PHE A 320 -3.36 -9.21 5.53
N ALA A 321 -4.03 -8.38 4.72
CA ALA A 321 -3.59 -8.08 3.37
C ALA A 321 -2.17 -7.46 3.35
N GLY A 322 -1.87 -6.55 4.26
CA GLY A 322 -0.52 -5.99 4.39
C GLY A 322 0.50 -7.05 4.78
N ALA A 323 0.23 -7.83 5.83
CA ALA A 323 1.14 -8.89 6.29
C ALA A 323 1.43 -9.93 5.18
N PHE A 324 0.40 -10.39 4.48
CA PHE A 324 0.52 -11.33 3.37
C PHE A 324 1.38 -10.78 2.23
N ASN A 325 1.15 -9.52 1.85
CA ASN A 325 1.93 -8.87 0.78
C ASN A 325 3.39 -8.59 1.19
N GLY A 326 3.65 -8.36 2.48
CA GLY A 326 5.01 -8.26 3.01
C GLY A 326 5.82 -9.56 2.84
N LEU A 327 5.16 -10.72 2.97
CA LEU A 327 5.78 -12.03 2.77
C LEU A 327 6.07 -12.34 1.29
N ILE A 328 5.31 -11.79 0.35
CA ILE A 328 5.52 -11.98 -1.09
C ILE A 328 6.70 -11.14 -1.61
N LEU A 329 6.90 -9.96 -1.04
CA LEU A 329 7.86 -8.97 -1.53
C LEU A 329 9.28 -9.52 -1.77
N PRO A 330 9.91 -10.29 -0.86
CA PRO A 330 11.28 -10.76 -1.04
C PRO A 330 11.51 -11.59 -2.29
N VAL A 331 10.49 -12.32 -2.76
CA VAL A 331 10.60 -13.22 -3.92
C VAL A 331 10.84 -12.43 -5.21
N GLY A 332 9.98 -11.47 -5.50
CA GLY A 332 10.13 -10.65 -6.70
C GLY A 332 11.34 -9.72 -6.61
N PHE A 333 11.63 -9.22 -5.42
CA PHE A 333 12.78 -8.34 -5.21
C PHE A 333 14.11 -9.07 -5.46
N ALA A 334 14.24 -10.35 -5.06
CA ALA A 334 15.41 -11.17 -5.38
C ALA A 334 15.69 -11.27 -6.88
N VAL A 335 14.63 -11.48 -7.68
CA VAL A 335 14.74 -11.56 -9.14
C VAL A 335 15.26 -10.24 -9.73
N LEU A 336 14.74 -9.11 -9.27
CA LEU A 336 15.15 -7.80 -9.78
C LEU A 336 16.57 -7.42 -9.34
N LEU A 337 16.98 -7.76 -8.12
CA LEU A 337 18.37 -7.59 -7.67
C LEU A 337 19.34 -8.44 -8.48
N TRP A 338 18.94 -9.67 -8.85
CA TRP A 338 19.73 -10.51 -9.75
C TRP A 338 19.89 -9.87 -11.13
N VAL A 339 18.83 -9.30 -11.70
CA VAL A 339 18.89 -8.54 -12.96
C VAL A 339 19.86 -7.37 -12.84
N ALA A 340 19.74 -6.56 -11.79
CA ALA A 340 20.62 -5.44 -11.52
C ALA A 340 22.11 -5.85 -11.42
N TRP A 341 22.38 -7.03 -10.85
CA TRP A 341 23.74 -7.52 -10.62
C TRP A 341 24.36 -8.16 -11.86
N ARG A 342 23.63 -9.03 -12.58
CA ARG A 342 24.20 -9.95 -13.59
C ARG A 342 23.72 -9.72 -15.02
N ARG A 343 22.63 -9.00 -15.24
CA ARG A 343 21.96 -8.94 -16.53
C ARG A 343 21.99 -7.52 -17.12
N ARG A 344 23.22 -7.02 -17.39
CA ARG A 344 23.42 -5.73 -18.08
C ARG A 344 22.78 -5.70 -19.47
N ASP A 345 22.67 -6.85 -20.12
CA ASP A 345 21.96 -7.02 -21.37
C ASP A 345 20.48 -6.61 -21.30
N LEU A 346 19.81 -6.92 -20.19
CA LEU A 346 18.43 -6.54 -19.94
C LEU A 346 18.29 -5.09 -19.46
N MET A 347 19.38 -4.50 -18.99
CA MET A 347 19.47 -3.12 -18.47
C MET A 347 19.98 -2.12 -19.52
N GLN A 348 19.88 -2.43 -20.82
CA GLN A 348 20.36 -1.56 -21.92
C GLN A 348 21.84 -1.13 -21.74
N GLY A 349 22.68 -2.01 -21.19
CA GLY A 349 24.09 -1.71 -20.92
C GLY A 349 24.35 -0.84 -19.67
N TYR A 350 23.30 -0.44 -18.95
CA TYR A 350 23.42 0.41 -17.77
C TYR A 350 24.31 -0.22 -16.68
N ALA A 351 25.31 0.54 -16.23
CA ALA A 351 26.17 0.16 -15.11
C ALA A 351 25.45 0.44 -13.79
N TYR A 352 24.87 -0.58 -13.21
CA TYR A 352 24.11 -0.43 -11.97
C TYR A 352 25.02 0.00 -10.80
N PRO A 353 24.66 1.03 -10.01
CA PRO A 353 25.48 1.50 -8.89
C PRO A 353 25.65 0.42 -7.82
N LYS A 354 26.89 0.07 -7.50
CA LYS A 354 27.21 -0.99 -6.51
C LYS A 354 26.62 -0.67 -5.12
N TRP A 355 26.70 0.59 -4.68
CA TRP A 355 26.17 1.00 -3.39
C TRP A 355 24.66 0.77 -3.29
N LEU A 356 23.90 1.06 -4.37
CA LEU A 356 22.47 0.85 -4.39
C LEU A 356 22.10 -0.64 -4.39
N LEU A 357 22.91 -1.47 -5.10
CA LEU A 357 22.76 -2.92 -5.06
C LEU A 357 23.00 -3.47 -3.65
N ILE A 358 24.06 -3.02 -2.96
CA ILE A 358 24.36 -3.42 -1.58
C ILE A 358 23.21 -3.08 -0.64
N ILE A 359 22.71 -1.84 -0.71
CA ILE A 359 21.53 -1.41 0.08
C ILE A 359 20.32 -2.29 -0.24
N GLY A 360 20.09 -2.59 -1.52
CA GLY A 360 19.03 -3.49 -1.96
C GLY A 360 19.15 -4.88 -1.37
N VAL A 361 20.35 -5.48 -1.38
CA VAL A 361 20.60 -6.80 -0.79
C VAL A 361 20.39 -6.79 0.72
N LEU A 362 20.86 -5.75 1.43
CA LEU A 362 20.64 -5.62 2.86
C LEU A 362 19.14 -5.50 3.20
N ALA A 363 18.41 -4.69 2.43
CA ALA A 363 16.96 -4.58 2.58
C ALA A 363 16.25 -5.92 2.28
N TRP A 364 16.71 -6.66 1.27
CA TRP A 364 16.17 -7.98 0.95
C TRP A 364 16.40 -8.99 2.09
N LEU A 365 17.58 -9.06 2.64
CA LEU A 365 17.90 -9.92 3.79
C LEU A 365 17.02 -9.54 5.01
N LEU A 366 16.86 -8.24 5.25
CA LEU A 366 16.00 -7.75 6.32
C LEU A 366 14.53 -8.15 6.10
N THR A 367 13.99 -8.02 4.88
CA THR A 367 12.62 -8.43 4.59
C THR A 367 12.41 -9.94 4.73
N LEU A 368 13.41 -10.77 4.41
CA LEU A 368 13.39 -12.21 4.68
C LEU A 368 13.33 -12.50 6.18
N PHE A 369 14.21 -11.85 6.96
CA PHE A 369 14.27 -12.02 8.41
C PHE A 369 12.94 -11.60 9.07
N LEU A 370 12.41 -10.43 8.71
CA LEU A 370 11.15 -9.91 9.23
C LEU A 370 9.97 -10.82 8.84
N GLY A 371 9.94 -11.28 7.58
CA GLY A 371 8.91 -12.19 7.08
C GLY A 371 8.90 -13.51 7.84
N TRP A 372 10.07 -14.11 8.05
CA TRP A 372 10.20 -15.36 8.81
C TRP A 372 9.67 -15.21 10.24
N ASN A 373 10.07 -14.17 10.94
CA ASN A 373 9.64 -13.92 12.31
C ASN A 373 8.14 -13.54 12.41
N SER A 374 7.54 -13.10 11.31
CA SER A 374 6.12 -12.71 11.26
C SER A 374 5.17 -13.90 11.04
N LEU A 375 5.66 -15.05 10.58
CA LEU A 375 4.81 -16.20 10.24
C LEU A 375 3.95 -16.66 11.41
N VAL A 376 4.51 -16.72 12.62
CA VAL A 376 3.78 -17.10 13.84
C VAL A 376 2.71 -16.07 14.20
N GLY A 377 2.99 -14.78 14.00
CA GLY A 377 2.02 -13.72 14.25
C GLY A 377 0.88 -13.73 13.24
N LEU A 378 1.16 -14.08 11.98
CA LEU A 378 0.16 -14.12 10.91
C LEU A 378 -0.94 -15.16 11.19
N THR A 379 -0.59 -16.32 11.71
CA THR A 379 -1.57 -17.37 12.08
C THR A 379 -2.53 -16.90 13.17
N LYS A 380 -2.08 -16.04 14.09
CA LYS A 380 -2.89 -15.47 15.17
C LYS A 380 -3.87 -14.38 14.70
N LEU A 381 -3.63 -13.75 13.55
CA LEU A 381 -4.57 -12.77 12.99
C LEU A 381 -5.85 -13.43 12.47
N TRP A 382 -5.81 -14.74 12.21
CA TRP A 382 -6.93 -15.48 11.61
C TRP A 382 -7.64 -16.40 12.61
N ALA A 383 -7.01 -16.66 13.75
CA ALA A 383 -7.60 -17.43 14.84
C ALA A 383 -8.51 -16.54 15.71
#